data_6dee2114788bd8784055f6834c254362
#
_entry.id   6dee2114788bd8784055f6834c254362
#
_cell.length_a   1.000
_cell.length_b   1.000
_cell.length_c   1.000
_cell.angle_alpha   90.00
_cell.angle_beta   90.00
_cell.angle_gamma   90.00
#
_symmetry.space_group_name_H-M   'P 1'
#
loop_
_entity.id
_entity.type
_entity.pdbx_description
1 polymer ?
#
loop_
_entity_poly.entity_id
_entity_poly.type
_entity_poly.pdbx_seq_one_letter_code
_entity_poly.pdbx_strand_id
1 'polypeptide(L)'
;MEGNQIVEAINYEKIRVNGYNLEAIKSLNIETNINEHGILKLTGILKNEVKDNDINLTTNNKTIEVYYVENESRTLFYGVVTNIQINVELDVHMLNIEAKSMSYLMDIKLKSKSFQNTSMTTHKLIDSIMQNYSGSNYILNIPDEEVKELLIQYEETDWEFLKRIASKYNQGLFPNMDGKVIQFVMSLPEQPKKLKSENVNYKIYKNLDDYKYMLENYLQDANEVDYMT
;
A
#
# COMPACT_ATOMS: atom_id res chain seq x y z
N MET A 1 -14.45 -22.11 19.25
CA MET A 1 -14.12 -22.65 17.92
C MET A 1 -13.00 -21.78 17.40
N GLU A 2 -11.78 -22.28 17.50
CA GLU A 2 -10.56 -21.56 17.09
C GLU A 2 -10.44 -21.69 15.58
N GLY A 3 -10.57 -20.57 14.90
CA GLY A 3 -10.30 -20.52 13.47
C GLY A 3 -8.79 -20.46 13.24
N ASN A 4 -8.19 -21.59 12.90
CA ASN A 4 -6.85 -21.60 12.33
C ASN A 4 -6.85 -20.69 11.10
N GLN A 5 -6.19 -19.53 11.18
CA GLN A 5 -5.82 -18.78 9.99
C GLN A 5 -4.78 -19.62 9.25
N ILE A 6 -5.24 -20.39 8.28
CA ILE A 6 -4.36 -21.04 7.32
C ILE A 6 -3.74 -19.88 6.51
N VAL A 7 -2.46 -19.62 6.72
CA VAL A 7 -1.68 -18.77 5.82
C VAL A 7 -1.53 -19.56 4.53
N GLU A 8 -2.43 -19.33 3.58
CA GLU A 8 -2.32 -19.92 2.26
C GLU A 8 -1.04 -19.41 1.59
N ALA A 9 -0.13 -20.32 1.31
CA ALA A 9 1.05 -19.99 0.52
C ALA A 9 0.60 -19.57 -0.89
N ILE A 10 0.91 -18.35 -1.29
CA ILE A 10 0.59 -17.84 -2.63
C ILE A 10 1.43 -18.63 -3.66
N ASN A 11 0.75 -19.33 -4.56
CA ASN A 11 1.41 -19.96 -5.70
C ASN A 11 1.68 -18.90 -6.78
N TYR A 12 2.94 -18.59 -7.02
CA TYR A 12 3.37 -17.59 -8.00
C TYR A 12 2.89 -17.88 -9.43
N GLU A 13 2.69 -19.14 -9.79
CA GLU A 13 2.16 -19.54 -11.09
C GLU A 13 0.73 -19.06 -11.35
N LYS A 14 0.01 -18.70 -10.29
CA LYS A 14 -1.37 -18.20 -10.34
C LYS A 14 -1.46 -16.68 -10.39
N ILE A 15 -0.33 -15.97 -10.30
CA ILE A 15 -0.30 -14.51 -10.40
C ILE A 15 -0.40 -14.09 -11.87
N ARG A 16 -1.23 -13.11 -12.15
CA ARG A 16 -1.41 -12.49 -13.47
C ARG A 16 -1.28 -10.98 -13.36
N VAL A 17 -0.77 -10.39 -14.43
CA VAL A 17 -0.63 -8.94 -14.58
C VAL A 17 -1.43 -8.51 -15.79
N ASN A 18 -2.32 -7.56 -15.60
CA ASN A 18 -3.12 -6.97 -16.67
C ASN A 18 -2.48 -5.66 -17.14
N GLY A 19 -2.56 -5.41 -18.44
CA GLY A 19 -1.99 -4.20 -19.07
C GLY A 19 -0.60 -4.41 -19.68
N TYR A 20 0.06 -5.55 -19.44
CA TYR A 20 1.40 -5.85 -19.95
C TYR A 20 1.52 -7.30 -20.40
N ASN A 21 2.13 -7.51 -21.58
CA ASN A 21 2.27 -8.85 -22.15
C ASN A 21 3.55 -9.53 -21.65
N LEU A 22 3.50 -10.05 -20.43
CA LEU A 22 4.64 -10.72 -19.80
C LEU A 22 4.67 -12.20 -20.16
N GLU A 23 5.85 -12.71 -20.47
CA GLU A 23 6.13 -14.14 -20.57
C GLU A 23 6.29 -14.74 -19.17
N ALA A 24 7.04 -14.05 -18.30
CA ALA A 24 7.28 -14.47 -16.93
C ALA A 24 7.39 -13.27 -15.97
N ILE A 25 7.00 -13.49 -14.73
CA ILE A 25 7.27 -12.55 -13.61
C ILE A 25 8.55 -13.02 -12.92
N LYS A 26 9.57 -12.15 -12.88
CA LYS A 26 10.85 -12.41 -12.21
C LYS A 26 10.81 -12.02 -10.73
N SER A 27 10.21 -10.88 -10.44
CA SER A 27 9.99 -10.41 -9.08
C SER A 27 8.72 -9.56 -8.98
N LEU A 28 8.05 -9.67 -7.86
CA LEU A 28 6.86 -8.90 -7.50
C LEU A 28 6.95 -8.53 -6.03
N ASN A 29 6.91 -7.23 -5.74
CA ASN A 29 6.82 -6.72 -4.38
C ASN A 29 5.66 -5.74 -4.27
N ILE A 30 4.82 -5.92 -3.26
CA ILE A 30 3.70 -5.03 -2.91
C ILE A 30 3.88 -4.63 -1.46
N GLU A 31 4.01 -3.33 -1.23
CA GLU A 31 4.23 -2.76 0.09
C GLU A 31 3.16 -1.73 0.42
N THR A 32 2.79 -1.64 1.69
CA THR A 32 1.94 -0.59 2.22
C THR A 32 2.41 -0.17 3.60
N ASN A 33 2.41 1.14 3.83
CA ASN A 33 2.73 1.74 5.11
C ASN A 33 1.64 2.73 5.50
N ILE A 34 1.54 3.02 6.79
CA ILE A 34 0.62 4.04 7.30
C ILE A 34 0.99 5.39 6.70
N ASN A 35 -0.01 6.15 6.25
CA ASN A 35 0.14 7.48 5.65
C ASN A 35 0.84 7.51 4.29
N GLU A 36 1.24 6.37 3.75
CA GLU A 36 1.86 6.24 2.43
C GLU A 36 0.93 5.55 1.44
N HIS A 37 1.15 5.78 0.16
CA HIS A 37 0.45 5.03 -0.89
C HIS A 37 1.00 3.61 -0.95
N GLY A 38 0.15 2.64 -1.28
CA GLY A 38 0.62 1.30 -1.60
C GLY A 38 1.56 1.36 -2.81
N ILE A 39 2.66 0.62 -2.76
CA ILE A 39 3.70 0.59 -3.78
C ILE A 39 3.77 -0.80 -4.38
N LEU A 40 3.78 -0.87 -5.71
CA LEU A 40 4.08 -2.06 -6.48
C LEU A 40 5.45 -1.88 -7.16
N LYS A 41 6.32 -2.88 -7.03
CA LYS A 41 7.53 -3.05 -7.85
C LYS A 41 7.47 -4.39 -8.54
N LEU A 42 7.47 -4.39 -9.86
CA LEU A 42 7.37 -5.56 -10.71
C LEU A 42 8.56 -5.61 -11.68
N THR A 43 9.21 -6.76 -11.76
CA THR A 43 10.13 -7.09 -12.83
C THR A 43 9.61 -8.30 -13.57
N GLY A 44 9.44 -8.18 -14.89
CA GLY A 44 8.96 -9.26 -15.75
C GLY A 44 9.76 -9.36 -17.03
N ILE A 45 9.63 -10.49 -17.70
CA ILE A 45 10.19 -10.76 -19.05
C ILE A 45 9.07 -10.50 -20.04
N LEU A 46 9.30 -9.65 -21.03
CA LEU A 46 8.37 -9.43 -22.14
C LEU A 46 8.47 -10.57 -23.15
N LYS A 47 7.35 -10.90 -23.79
CA LYS A 47 7.39 -11.84 -24.92
C LYS A 47 8.20 -11.27 -26.08
N ASN A 48 9.01 -12.12 -26.73
CA ASN A 48 9.97 -11.74 -27.78
C ASN A 48 9.38 -11.06 -29.03
N GLU A 49 8.07 -10.94 -29.15
CA GLU A 49 7.39 -10.27 -30.27
C GLU A 49 7.04 -8.80 -29.98
N VAL A 50 7.76 -8.16 -29.03
CA VAL A 50 7.52 -6.75 -28.70
C VAL A 50 7.97 -5.89 -29.86
N LYS A 51 7.04 -5.52 -30.74
CA LYS A 51 7.24 -4.50 -31.77
C LYS A 51 7.24 -3.11 -31.12
N ASP A 52 7.88 -2.14 -31.75
CA ASP A 52 7.94 -0.74 -31.27
C ASP A 52 6.57 -0.15 -30.88
N ASN A 53 5.48 -0.66 -31.44
CA ASN A 53 4.11 -0.31 -31.06
C ASN A 53 3.72 -0.77 -29.65
N ASP A 54 4.25 -1.89 -29.16
CA ASP A 54 3.94 -2.40 -27.82
C ASP A 54 4.68 -1.59 -26.75
N ILE A 55 5.84 -1.05 -27.08
CA ILE A 55 6.56 -0.11 -26.20
C ILE A 55 5.74 1.18 -26.00
N ASN A 56 5.14 1.69 -27.06
CA ASN A 56 4.27 2.88 -27.00
C ASN A 56 2.95 2.59 -26.25
N LEU A 57 2.37 1.39 -26.39
CA LEU A 57 1.20 0.95 -25.61
C LEU A 57 1.56 0.80 -24.15
N THR A 58 2.75 0.32 -23.85
CA THR A 58 3.27 0.15 -22.49
C THR A 58 3.42 1.51 -21.78
N THR A 59 3.90 2.54 -22.49
CA THR A 59 4.06 3.89 -21.94
C THR A 59 2.74 4.67 -21.81
N ASN A 60 1.70 4.27 -22.54
CA ASN A 60 0.38 4.90 -22.49
C ASN A 60 -0.56 4.26 -21.46
N ASN A 61 -0.25 3.05 -20.97
CA ASN A 61 -1.00 2.43 -19.91
C ASN A 61 -0.71 3.12 -18.57
N LYS A 62 -1.67 3.90 -18.11
CA LYS A 62 -1.54 4.67 -16.87
C LYS A 62 -1.82 3.83 -15.62
N THR A 63 -2.36 2.63 -15.75
CA THR A 63 -2.72 1.76 -14.63
C THR A 63 -2.23 0.34 -14.84
N ILE A 64 -1.99 -0.36 -13.74
CA ILE A 64 -1.61 -1.77 -13.69
C ILE A 64 -2.51 -2.50 -12.70
N GLU A 65 -2.90 -3.72 -13.04
CA GLU A 65 -3.62 -4.64 -12.16
C GLU A 65 -2.83 -5.93 -12.00
N VAL A 66 -2.58 -6.30 -10.75
CA VAL A 66 -2.01 -7.60 -10.38
C VAL A 66 -3.07 -8.38 -9.65
N TYR A 67 -3.35 -9.59 -10.08
CA TYR A 67 -4.38 -10.42 -9.50
C TYR A 67 -3.96 -11.89 -9.41
N TYR A 68 -4.54 -12.57 -8.45
CA TYR A 68 -4.34 -13.99 -8.20
C TYR A 68 -5.55 -14.76 -8.71
N VAL A 69 -5.29 -15.85 -9.45
CA VAL A 69 -6.33 -16.69 -10.06
C VAL A 69 -6.28 -18.08 -9.44
N GLU A 70 -7.32 -18.42 -8.68
CA GLU A 70 -7.50 -19.79 -8.19
C GLU A 70 -8.90 -20.30 -8.62
N ASN A 71 -9.84 -20.37 -7.71
CA ASN A 71 -11.25 -20.66 -8.01
C ASN A 71 -11.97 -19.40 -8.47
N GLU A 72 -11.61 -18.27 -7.85
CA GLU A 72 -12.04 -16.92 -8.19
C GLU A 72 -10.80 -16.02 -8.37
N SER A 73 -10.93 -14.96 -9.16
CA SER A 73 -9.86 -13.99 -9.32
C SER A 73 -9.92 -12.97 -8.19
N ARG A 74 -8.80 -12.76 -7.51
CA ARG A 74 -8.64 -11.77 -6.45
C ARG A 74 -7.59 -10.74 -6.86
N THR A 75 -7.96 -9.47 -6.90
CA THR A 75 -7.00 -8.39 -7.12
C THR A 75 -6.08 -8.28 -5.90
N LEU A 76 -4.78 -8.27 -6.16
CA LEU A 76 -3.75 -8.04 -5.15
C LEU A 76 -3.30 -6.59 -5.14
N PHE A 77 -3.28 -5.95 -6.31
CA PHE A 77 -2.90 -4.56 -6.47
C PHE A 77 -3.56 -3.97 -7.71
N TYR A 78 -4.06 -2.75 -7.57
CA TYR A 78 -4.48 -1.90 -8.67
C TYR A 78 -3.95 -0.48 -8.43
N GLY A 79 -3.28 0.10 -9.42
CA GLY A 79 -2.69 1.41 -9.22
C GLY A 79 -2.22 2.12 -10.47
N VAL A 80 -1.73 3.32 -10.26
CA VAL A 80 -1.18 4.22 -11.30
C VAL A 80 0.29 3.91 -11.48
N VAL A 81 0.69 3.67 -12.72
CA VAL A 81 2.10 3.46 -13.07
C VAL A 81 2.85 4.80 -12.96
N THR A 82 3.92 4.80 -12.18
CA THR A 82 4.76 5.98 -11.95
C THR A 82 6.09 5.91 -12.67
N ASN A 83 6.60 4.70 -12.91
CA ASN A 83 7.85 4.50 -13.63
C ASN A 83 7.81 3.20 -14.45
N ILE A 84 8.36 3.26 -15.67
CA ILE A 84 8.55 2.09 -16.54
C ILE A 84 9.96 2.15 -17.12
N GLN A 85 10.67 1.03 -17.05
CA GLN A 85 11.98 0.86 -17.65
C GLN A 85 12.05 -0.48 -18.40
N ILE A 86 12.59 -0.46 -19.61
CA ILE A 86 12.87 -1.67 -20.38
C ILE A 86 14.37 -1.80 -20.55
N ASN A 87 14.92 -2.90 -20.07
CA ASN A 87 16.33 -3.25 -20.22
C ASN A 87 16.45 -4.46 -21.16
N VAL A 88 17.40 -4.41 -22.07
CA VAL A 88 17.65 -5.51 -23.00
C VAL A 88 19.01 -6.13 -22.69
N GLU A 89 19.04 -7.39 -22.31
CA GLU A 89 20.25 -8.16 -22.05
C GLU A 89 20.18 -9.49 -22.80
N LEU A 90 21.16 -9.76 -23.67
CA LEU A 90 21.23 -11.02 -24.43
C LEU A 90 19.91 -11.36 -25.13
N ASP A 91 19.33 -10.40 -25.84
CA ASP A 91 18.01 -10.49 -26.52
C ASP A 91 16.81 -10.76 -25.59
N VAL A 92 16.99 -10.69 -24.27
CA VAL A 92 15.89 -10.76 -23.31
C VAL A 92 15.46 -9.35 -22.93
N HIS A 93 14.19 -9.03 -23.16
CA HIS A 93 13.59 -7.76 -22.79
C HIS A 93 13.01 -7.84 -21.38
N MET A 94 13.66 -7.17 -20.43
CA MET A 94 13.18 -7.07 -19.04
C MET A 94 12.42 -5.77 -18.85
N LEU A 95 11.19 -5.89 -18.37
CA LEU A 95 10.32 -4.78 -18.00
C LEU A 95 10.34 -4.57 -16.48
N ASN A 96 10.70 -3.37 -16.05
CA ASN A 96 10.59 -2.93 -14.66
C ASN A 96 9.49 -1.90 -14.55
N ILE A 97 8.54 -2.11 -13.66
CA ILE A 97 7.41 -1.22 -13.40
C ILE A 97 7.39 -0.84 -11.93
N GLU A 98 7.22 0.45 -11.68
CA GLU A 98 6.81 0.97 -10.38
C GLU A 98 5.42 1.59 -10.50
N ALA A 99 4.55 1.28 -9.54
CA ALA A 99 3.21 1.83 -9.49
C ALA A 99 2.82 2.16 -8.05
N LYS A 100 1.90 3.10 -7.91
CA LYS A 100 1.30 3.48 -6.63
C LYS A 100 -0.20 3.22 -6.65
N SER A 101 -0.78 2.87 -5.50
CA SER A 101 -2.23 2.68 -5.34
C SER A 101 -3.01 3.92 -5.81
N MET A 102 -4.31 3.76 -6.08
CA MET A 102 -5.15 4.83 -6.62
C MET A 102 -5.21 6.09 -5.73
N SER A 103 -4.92 5.95 -4.44
CA SER A 103 -4.80 7.09 -3.52
C SER A 103 -3.72 8.11 -3.95
N TYR A 104 -2.73 7.70 -4.75
CA TYR A 104 -1.70 8.58 -5.32
C TYR A 104 -2.29 9.71 -6.17
N LEU A 105 -3.46 9.54 -6.76
CA LEU A 105 -4.13 10.61 -7.52
C LEU A 105 -4.45 11.84 -6.66
N MET A 106 -4.51 11.68 -5.33
CA MET A 106 -4.71 12.77 -4.39
C MET A 106 -3.41 13.51 -4.05
N ASP A 107 -2.25 12.95 -4.46
CA ASP A 107 -0.91 13.45 -4.13
C ASP A 107 -0.20 14.10 -5.33
N ILE A 108 -0.90 14.26 -6.47
CA ILE A 108 -0.31 14.79 -7.71
C ILE A 108 -0.31 16.31 -7.74
N LYS A 109 -1.34 16.94 -7.19
CA LYS A 109 -1.57 18.39 -7.38
C LYS A 109 -1.56 19.14 -6.05
N LEU A 110 -0.65 20.11 -5.94
CA LEU A 110 -0.67 21.07 -4.85
C LEU A 110 -1.90 21.97 -4.95
N LYS A 111 -2.52 22.25 -3.83
CA LYS A 111 -3.71 23.08 -3.69
C LYS A 111 -3.54 24.11 -2.58
N SER A 112 -4.23 25.25 -2.76
CA SER A 112 -4.34 26.26 -1.72
C SER A 112 -5.80 26.60 -1.52
N LYS A 113 -6.34 26.27 -0.34
CA LYS A 113 -7.73 26.49 0.06
C LYS A 113 -7.80 26.92 1.51
N SER A 114 -8.78 27.74 1.87
CA SER A 114 -9.10 28.07 3.24
C SER A 114 -10.50 27.56 3.60
N PHE A 115 -10.62 26.91 4.76
CA PHE A 115 -11.85 26.42 5.31
C PHE A 115 -12.20 27.28 6.53
N GLN A 116 -13.04 28.30 6.28
CA GLN A 116 -13.34 29.36 7.25
C GLN A 116 -14.60 29.08 8.09
N ASN A 117 -15.42 28.11 7.68
CA ASN A 117 -16.62 27.75 8.41
C ASN A 117 -16.26 26.90 9.63
N THR A 118 -16.15 27.52 10.78
CA THR A 118 -15.78 26.85 12.05
C THR A 118 -16.86 25.93 12.59
N SER A 119 -18.11 26.04 12.10
CA SER A 119 -19.22 25.12 12.41
C SER A 119 -19.26 23.92 11.46
N MET A 120 -18.35 23.84 10.49
CA MET A 120 -18.20 22.65 9.64
C MET A 120 -17.66 21.49 10.47
N THR A 121 -18.24 20.31 10.34
CA THR A 121 -17.71 19.13 10.99
C THR A 121 -16.54 18.54 10.21
N THR A 122 -15.71 17.75 10.89
CA THR A 122 -14.52 17.12 10.29
C THR A 122 -14.90 16.20 9.13
N HIS A 123 -15.99 15.43 9.25
CA HIS A 123 -16.44 14.57 8.15
C HIS A 123 -16.87 15.41 6.95
N LYS A 124 -17.65 16.48 7.14
CA LYS A 124 -18.05 17.38 6.04
C LYS A 124 -16.84 18.05 5.37
N LEU A 125 -15.82 18.38 6.14
CA LEU A 125 -14.56 18.92 5.60
C LEU A 125 -13.91 17.89 4.67
N ILE A 126 -13.76 16.64 5.11
CA ILE A 126 -13.19 15.56 4.31
C ILE A 126 -14.07 15.28 3.08
N ASP A 127 -15.38 15.22 3.25
CA ASP A 127 -16.34 15.06 2.14
C ASP A 127 -16.15 16.13 1.05
N SER A 128 -15.93 17.40 1.47
CA SER A 128 -15.69 18.52 0.53
C SER A 128 -14.41 18.38 -0.28
N ILE A 129 -13.42 17.67 0.24
CA ILE A 129 -12.18 17.31 -0.47
C ILE A 129 -12.48 16.17 -1.43
N MET A 130 -13.14 15.12 -0.93
CA MET A 130 -13.40 13.88 -1.67
C MET A 130 -14.37 14.05 -2.83
N GLN A 131 -15.22 15.07 -2.82
CA GLN A 131 -16.07 15.45 -3.96
C GLN A 131 -15.30 15.72 -5.25
N ASN A 132 -14.00 16.04 -5.16
CA ASN A 132 -13.15 16.22 -6.34
C ASN A 132 -12.73 14.89 -6.99
N TYR A 133 -13.02 13.74 -6.36
CA TYR A 133 -12.59 12.41 -6.77
C TYR A 133 -13.81 11.51 -6.97
N SER A 134 -14.31 11.47 -8.20
CA SER A 134 -15.51 10.71 -8.53
C SER A 134 -15.36 9.21 -8.24
N GLY A 135 -16.36 8.62 -7.59
CA GLY A 135 -16.41 7.21 -7.28
C GLY A 135 -15.48 6.78 -6.12
N SER A 136 -14.81 7.72 -5.46
CA SER A 136 -13.99 7.40 -4.28
C SER A 136 -14.83 6.82 -3.14
N ASN A 137 -14.22 5.94 -2.33
CA ASN A 137 -14.84 5.36 -1.15
C ASN A 137 -13.86 5.47 0.03
N TYR A 138 -14.35 5.82 1.22
CA TYR A 138 -13.50 5.99 2.40
C TYR A 138 -14.28 5.74 3.68
N ILE A 139 -13.55 5.32 4.70
CA ILE A 139 -14.10 5.08 6.04
C ILE A 139 -13.37 6.00 7.01
N LEU A 140 -14.14 6.74 7.79
CA LEU A 140 -13.63 7.67 8.80
C LEU A 140 -13.94 7.13 10.20
N ASN A 141 -12.94 6.59 10.86
CA ASN A 141 -13.04 6.14 12.25
C ASN A 141 -12.50 7.23 13.20
N ILE A 142 -12.93 8.46 12.96
CA ILE A 142 -12.61 9.64 13.77
C ILE A 142 -13.91 10.30 14.26
N PRO A 143 -13.88 11.04 15.37
CA PRO A 143 -15.04 11.81 15.82
C PRO A 143 -15.47 12.83 14.76
N ASP A 144 -16.79 12.96 14.55
CA ASP A 144 -17.35 14.01 13.69
C ASP A 144 -17.65 15.26 14.53
N GLU A 145 -16.60 16.02 14.81
CA GLU A 145 -16.65 17.22 15.64
C GLU A 145 -16.53 18.49 14.78
N GLU A 146 -17.05 19.60 15.30
CA GLU A 146 -16.82 20.90 14.68
C GLU A 146 -15.33 21.24 14.64
N VAL A 147 -14.88 21.79 13.52
CA VAL A 147 -13.46 22.12 13.30
C VAL A 147 -12.97 23.20 14.28
N LYS A 148 -13.82 24.16 14.68
CA LYS A 148 -13.59 25.23 15.68
C LYS A 148 -12.45 26.20 15.36
N GLU A 149 -11.72 26.00 14.28
CA GLU A 149 -10.57 26.82 13.88
C GLU A 149 -10.52 27.03 12.36
N LEU A 150 -9.78 28.04 11.95
CA LEU A 150 -9.46 28.23 10.54
C LEU A 150 -8.47 27.15 10.11
N LEU A 151 -8.86 26.34 9.10
CA LEU A 151 -7.95 25.40 8.45
C LEU A 151 -7.53 25.95 7.10
N ILE A 152 -6.25 25.88 6.84
CA ILE A 152 -5.65 26.29 5.57
C ILE A 152 -4.88 25.10 4.98
N GLN A 153 -5.22 24.74 3.75
CA GLN A 153 -4.40 23.93 2.87
C GLN A 153 -3.59 24.93 2.03
N TYR A 154 -2.27 24.95 2.18
CA TYR A 154 -1.42 25.89 1.46
C TYR A 154 -0.26 25.18 0.80
N GLU A 155 -0.21 25.20 -0.53
CA GLU A 155 0.76 24.48 -1.35
C GLU A 155 0.96 23.02 -0.90
N GLU A 156 -0.13 22.37 -0.57
CA GLU A 156 -0.22 21.03 0.03
C GLU A 156 -1.14 20.17 -0.84
N THR A 157 -0.82 18.90 -1.04
CA THR A 157 -1.72 17.98 -1.76
C THR A 157 -2.94 17.62 -0.90
N ASP A 158 -3.99 17.07 -1.50
CA ASP A 158 -5.14 16.61 -0.73
C ASP A 158 -4.76 15.45 0.19
N TRP A 159 -3.81 14.59 -0.22
CA TRP A 159 -3.33 13.49 0.62
C TRP A 159 -2.55 13.99 1.85
N GLU A 160 -1.64 14.94 1.65
CA GLU A 160 -0.90 15.58 2.75
C GLU A 160 -1.84 16.30 3.72
N PHE A 161 -2.84 17.00 3.19
CA PHE A 161 -3.84 17.67 4.02
C PHE A 161 -4.66 16.67 4.84
N LEU A 162 -5.10 15.55 4.26
CA LEU A 162 -5.79 14.50 4.99
C LEU A 162 -4.92 13.84 6.06
N LYS A 163 -3.61 13.62 5.79
CA LYS A 163 -2.66 13.14 6.80
C LYS A 163 -2.59 14.09 7.99
N ARG A 164 -2.57 15.39 7.74
CA ARG A 164 -2.54 16.41 8.77
C ARG A 164 -3.83 16.43 9.60
N ILE A 165 -4.99 16.25 8.95
CA ILE A 165 -6.27 16.10 9.66
C ILE A 165 -6.26 14.82 10.50
N ALA A 166 -5.84 13.68 9.94
CA ALA A 166 -5.76 12.42 10.66
C ALA A 166 -4.88 12.53 11.91
N SER A 167 -3.73 13.19 11.77
CA SER A 167 -2.79 13.42 12.88
C SER A 167 -3.40 14.17 14.07
N LYS A 168 -4.33 15.11 13.84
CA LYS A 168 -5.05 15.80 14.94
C LYS A 168 -5.83 14.83 15.82
N TYR A 169 -6.28 13.72 15.25
CA TYR A 169 -7.03 12.68 15.96
C TYR A 169 -6.15 11.49 16.35
N ASN A 170 -4.81 11.59 16.22
CA ASN A 170 -3.89 10.49 16.42
C ASN A 170 -4.24 9.27 15.55
N GLN A 171 -4.72 9.52 14.35
CA GLN A 171 -5.09 8.48 13.36
C GLN A 171 -4.09 8.48 12.20
N GLY A 172 -4.13 7.41 11.41
CA GLY A 172 -3.40 7.29 10.17
C GLY A 172 -4.32 7.05 8.98
N LEU A 173 -3.78 7.24 7.77
CA LEU A 173 -4.41 6.89 6.52
C LEU A 173 -3.91 5.52 6.05
N PHE A 174 -4.83 4.63 5.75
CA PHE A 174 -4.56 3.29 5.21
C PHE A 174 -5.18 3.22 3.81
N PRO A 175 -4.37 3.34 2.74
CA PRO A 175 -4.89 3.21 1.39
C PRO A 175 -5.26 1.76 1.10
N ASN A 176 -6.35 1.56 0.34
CA ASN A 176 -6.64 0.27 -0.24
C ASN A 176 -5.82 0.07 -1.52
N MET A 177 -5.19 -1.09 -1.67
CA MET A 177 -4.31 -1.40 -2.79
C MET A 177 -5.00 -2.13 -3.95
N ASP A 178 -6.16 -2.74 -3.72
CA ASP A 178 -6.88 -3.55 -4.72
C ASP A 178 -8.04 -2.82 -5.39
N GLY A 179 -8.36 -1.61 -4.91
CA GLY A 179 -9.47 -0.80 -5.41
C GLY A 179 -9.17 -0.09 -6.71
N LYS A 180 -10.09 -0.17 -7.69
CA LYS A 180 -10.02 0.54 -8.99
C LYS A 180 -10.33 2.04 -8.90
N VAL A 181 -10.74 2.51 -7.74
CA VAL A 181 -10.98 3.91 -7.39
C VAL A 181 -10.20 4.27 -6.14
N ILE A 182 -10.11 5.55 -5.81
CA ILE A 182 -9.48 5.98 -4.56
C ILE A 182 -10.27 5.40 -3.39
N GLN A 183 -9.58 4.62 -2.57
CA GLN A 183 -10.14 4.04 -1.35
C GLN A 183 -9.13 4.13 -0.22
N PHE A 184 -9.57 4.53 0.96
CA PHE A 184 -8.75 4.53 2.17
C PHE A 184 -9.60 4.43 3.44
N VAL A 185 -8.94 4.07 4.52
CA VAL A 185 -9.50 4.13 5.87
C VAL A 185 -8.67 5.13 6.69
N MET A 186 -9.33 6.05 7.37
CA MET A 186 -8.72 6.91 8.38
C MET A 186 -9.03 6.31 9.76
N SER A 187 -8.02 5.71 10.39
CA SER A 187 -8.20 4.95 11.62
C SER A 187 -6.91 4.89 12.45
N LEU A 188 -7.02 4.47 13.70
CA LEU A 188 -5.88 3.90 14.41
C LEU A 188 -5.53 2.56 13.79
N PRO A 189 -4.23 2.24 13.67
CA PRO A 189 -3.86 0.85 13.45
C PRO A 189 -4.45 0.03 14.61
N GLU A 190 -5.07 -1.09 14.29
CA GLU A 190 -5.45 -2.04 15.34
C GLU A 190 -4.21 -2.29 16.19
N GLN A 191 -4.29 -1.93 17.47
CA GLN A 191 -3.18 -2.23 18.36
C GLN A 191 -3.03 -3.74 18.34
N PRO A 192 -1.83 -4.26 18.04
CA PRO A 192 -1.60 -5.69 18.20
C PRO A 192 -2.07 -6.03 19.61
N LYS A 193 -2.93 -7.03 19.74
CA LYS A 193 -3.39 -7.53 21.05
C LYS A 193 -2.16 -7.55 21.92
N LYS A 194 -2.17 -6.83 23.05
CA LYS A 194 -1.00 -6.72 23.94
C LYS A 194 -0.48 -8.13 24.13
N LEU A 195 0.64 -8.44 23.47
CA LEU A 195 1.41 -9.61 23.84
C LEU A 195 1.72 -9.40 25.31
N LYS A 196 1.25 -10.28 26.17
CA LYS A 196 1.68 -10.31 27.56
C LYS A 196 3.18 -10.56 27.51
N SER A 197 3.98 -9.49 27.52
CA SER A 197 5.42 -9.61 27.65
C SER A 197 5.70 -9.99 29.10
N GLU A 198 5.63 -11.23 29.40
CA GLU A 198 6.24 -11.78 30.60
C GLU A 198 7.73 -11.81 30.32
N ASN A 199 8.44 -10.80 30.84
CA ASN A 199 9.89 -10.72 30.94
C ASN A 199 10.67 -10.89 29.62
N VAL A 200 10.70 -9.84 28.79
CA VAL A 200 11.70 -9.75 27.70
C VAL A 200 13.06 -9.49 28.32
N ASN A 201 13.90 -10.52 28.41
CA ASN A 201 15.31 -10.39 28.78
C ASN A 201 16.09 -9.81 27.59
N TYR A 202 16.53 -8.57 27.68
CA TYR A 202 17.44 -7.98 26.69
C TYR A 202 18.86 -8.45 26.92
N LYS A 203 19.47 -9.05 25.89
CA LYS A 203 20.92 -9.27 25.85
C LYS A 203 21.51 -8.32 24.80
N ILE A 204 22.55 -7.61 25.19
CA ILE A 204 23.31 -6.76 24.27
C ILE A 204 24.47 -7.60 23.74
N TYR A 205 24.44 -7.87 22.43
CA TYR A 205 25.49 -8.59 21.72
C TYR A 205 26.47 -7.59 21.10
N LYS A 206 27.76 -7.79 21.34
CA LYS A 206 28.83 -6.87 20.91
C LYS A 206 29.61 -7.35 19.71
N ASN A 207 29.41 -8.59 19.30
CA ASN A 207 30.09 -9.18 18.15
C ASN A 207 29.18 -10.07 17.31
N LEU A 208 29.68 -10.53 16.17
CA LEU A 208 28.93 -11.33 15.20
C LEU A 208 28.56 -12.73 15.73
N ASP A 209 29.41 -13.31 16.56
CA ASP A 209 29.19 -14.64 17.12
C ASP A 209 28.08 -14.63 18.17
N ASP A 210 28.01 -13.57 18.99
CA ASP A 210 26.93 -13.36 19.94
C ASP A 210 25.59 -13.18 19.19
N TYR A 211 25.60 -12.48 18.05
CA TYR A 211 24.41 -12.29 17.22
C TYR A 211 23.93 -13.59 16.59
N LYS A 212 24.89 -14.43 16.12
CA LYS A 212 24.59 -15.76 15.57
C LYS A 212 23.97 -16.68 16.61
N TYR A 213 24.54 -16.69 17.81
CA TYR A 213 24.00 -17.45 18.94
C TYR A 213 22.59 -16.98 19.34
N MET A 214 22.34 -15.68 19.28
CA MET A 214 21.00 -15.12 19.50
C MET A 214 19.99 -15.61 18.47
N LEU A 215 20.36 -15.61 17.18
CA LEU A 215 19.49 -16.09 16.10
C LEU A 215 19.15 -17.57 16.25
N GLU A 216 20.14 -18.39 16.61
CA GLU A 216 19.94 -19.82 16.84
C GLU A 216 18.98 -20.08 18.01
N ASN A 217 19.13 -19.35 19.12
CA ASN A 217 18.22 -19.46 20.25
C ASN A 217 16.84 -18.90 19.94
N TYR A 218 16.75 -17.78 19.20
CA TYR A 218 15.45 -17.20 18.79
C TYR A 218 14.66 -18.17 17.90
N LEU A 219 15.36 -18.90 17.01
CA LEU A 219 14.73 -19.92 16.16
C LEU A 219 14.30 -21.16 16.95
N GLN A 220 15.00 -21.51 18.03
CA GLN A 220 14.57 -22.57 18.96
C GLN A 220 13.34 -22.15 19.77
N ASP A 221 13.38 -20.95 20.36
CA ASP A 221 12.28 -20.39 21.16
C ASP A 221 11.03 -20.13 20.29
N ALA A 222 11.21 -19.74 19.03
CA ALA A 222 10.09 -19.55 18.10
C ALA A 222 9.37 -20.85 17.73
N ASN A 223 10.02 -22.00 17.87
CA ASN A 223 9.38 -23.30 17.70
C ASN A 223 8.65 -23.78 18.97
N GLU A 224 8.92 -23.16 20.13
CA GLU A 224 8.25 -23.47 21.41
C GLU A 224 7.17 -22.45 21.80
N VAL A 225 7.07 -21.34 21.07
CA VAL A 225 5.98 -20.36 21.29
C VAL A 225 4.71 -20.90 20.65
N ASP A 226 3.85 -21.47 21.46
CA ASP A 226 2.43 -21.63 21.13
C ASP A 226 1.87 -20.25 20.77
N TYR A 227 1.58 -20.03 19.50
CA TYR A 227 0.84 -18.87 19.05
C TYR A 227 -0.56 -18.97 19.63
N MET A 228 -0.76 -18.47 20.86
CA MET A 228 -2.09 -18.27 21.38
C MET A 228 -2.77 -17.22 20.50
N THR A 229 -3.63 -17.71 19.63
CA THR A 229 -4.61 -16.98 18.85
C THR A 229 -5.57 -16.19 19.74
#